data_e98e7593c3227be48707a14cf30b4475
#
_entry.id   e98e7593c3227be48707a14cf30b4475
#
_cell.length_a   1.000
_cell.length_b   1.000
_cell.length_c   1.000
_cell.angle_alpha   90.00
_cell.angle_beta   90.00
_cell.angle_gamma   90.00
#
_symmetry.space_group_name_H-M   'P 1'
#
loop_
_entity.id
_entity.type
_entity.pdbx_description
1 polymer ?
#
loop_
_entity_poly.entity_id
_entity_poly.type
_entity_poly.pdbx_seq_one_letter_code
_entity_poly.pdbx_strand_id
1 'polypeptide(L)'
;MKKSIRTLAGAAALAMTMVAAADSLQGKIEWSRRVAVNTGVSGQVRAIHVTPGEAVVAGQVLVELDPVLFQIRVRQARSQEALYAAEMDAQQADFEREQALFDEGSLSTVQLKLEQLSLSRALAAHTFAVLELEHAQHRLDLTRLKAPFDAWVIESSFELGAYAASDAEAPATVILAERGVYAAHLLADRALANRLVAGTAVTVRVSGQRFAGTVAGTGLEPTTTVDGVTGYLVTIRFESRALIRAGTPCAVDLP
;
A
#
# COMPACT_ATOMS: atom_id res chain seq x y z
N MET A 1 72.45 28.51 58.71
CA MET A 1 70.98 28.33 58.81
C MET A 1 70.43 28.06 57.39
N LYS A 2 70.23 26.80 57.07
CA LYS A 2 69.77 26.36 55.74
C LYS A 2 68.27 25.91 55.83
N LYS A 3 67.35 26.60 55.12
CA LYS A 3 65.94 26.20 54.99
C LYS A 3 65.80 25.41 53.75
N SER A 4 65.35 24.15 53.88
CA SER A 4 64.99 23.23 52.83
C SER A 4 63.61 23.55 52.34
N ILE A 5 63.46 23.73 51.03
CA ILE A 5 62.17 23.85 50.36
C ILE A 5 61.87 22.49 49.70
N ARG A 6 60.79 21.83 50.17
CA ARG A 6 60.25 20.61 49.58
C ARG A 6 59.28 20.99 48.43
N THR A 7 59.65 20.66 47.24
CA THR A 7 58.77 20.75 46.05
C THR A 7 57.87 19.52 45.98
N LEU A 8 56.56 19.73 46.05
CA LEU A 8 55.52 18.72 45.80
C LEU A 8 55.26 18.69 44.31
N ALA A 9 55.58 17.59 43.62
CA ALA A 9 55.24 17.35 42.27
C ALA A 9 53.83 16.68 42.20
N GLY A 10 52.83 17.45 41.82
CA GLY A 10 51.45 16.92 41.53
C GLY A 10 51.40 16.35 40.14
N ALA A 11 51.31 15.04 40.04
CA ALA A 11 51.02 14.37 38.78
C ALA A 11 49.50 14.49 38.44
N ALA A 12 49.15 15.38 37.51
CA ALA A 12 47.82 15.44 36.91
C ALA A 12 47.68 14.32 35.85
N ALA A 13 46.99 13.25 36.19
CA ALA A 13 46.62 12.20 35.24
C ALA A 13 45.50 12.74 34.33
N LEU A 14 45.84 13.08 33.09
CA LEU A 14 44.89 13.44 32.02
C LEU A 14 44.23 12.15 31.55
N ALA A 15 43.01 11.87 32.03
CA ALA A 15 42.19 10.79 31.53
C ALA A 15 41.72 11.17 30.13
N MET A 16 42.43 10.70 29.11
CA MET A 16 42.06 10.80 27.72
C MET A 16 40.93 9.80 27.49
N THR A 17 39.68 10.27 27.53
CA THR A 17 38.52 9.49 27.09
C THR A 17 38.67 9.25 25.59
N MET A 18 39.10 8.07 25.20
CA MET A 18 38.98 7.58 23.84
C MET A 18 37.48 7.49 23.51
N VAL A 19 36.96 8.49 22.80
CA VAL A 19 35.72 8.35 22.08
C VAL A 19 36.02 7.34 20.99
N ALA A 20 35.54 6.12 21.17
CA ALA A 20 35.53 5.12 20.10
C ALA A 20 34.78 5.74 18.91
N ALA A 21 35.51 5.99 17.83
CA ALA A 21 34.88 6.36 16.56
C ALA A 21 34.02 5.17 16.16
N ALA A 22 32.72 5.27 16.40
CA ALA A 22 31.79 4.31 15.86
C ALA A 22 31.95 4.34 14.33
N ASP A 23 32.24 3.18 13.72
CA ASP A 23 32.30 3.04 12.28
C ASP A 23 30.95 3.49 11.71
N SER A 24 30.90 4.72 11.18
CA SER A 24 29.69 5.27 10.59
C SER A 24 29.74 5.07 9.08
N LEU A 25 28.78 4.34 8.57
CA LEU A 25 28.60 4.15 7.14
C LEU A 25 27.74 5.27 6.56
N GLN A 26 28.18 5.79 5.42
CA GLN A 26 27.42 6.78 4.69
C GLN A 26 26.39 6.11 3.78
N GLY A 27 25.21 6.70 3.72
CA GLY A 27 24.13 6.23 2.88
C GLY A 27 23.22 7.36 2.42
N LYS A 28 22.14 7.00 1.74
CA LYS A 28 21.11 7.92 1.29
C LYS A 28 19.75 7.45 1.80
N ILE A 29 18.90 8.41 2.14
CA ILE A 29 17.51 8.12 2.51
C ILE A 29 16.69 7.90 1.25
N GLU A 30 15.88 6.85 1.28
CA GLU A 30 14.88 6.53 0.26
C GLU A 30 13.52 6.34 0.93
N TRP A 31 12.47 6.28 0.12
CA TRP A 31 11.14 5.94 0.61
C TRP A 31 11.10 4.46 1.00
N SER A 32 10.56 4.13 2.17
CA SER A 32 10.39 2.74 2.60
C SER A 32 9.50 1.94 1.63
N ARG A 33 8.46 2.60 1.13
CA ARG A 33 7.55 2.04 0.11
C ARG A 33 7.14 3.13 -0.86
N ARG A 34 7.29 2.84 -2.15
CA ARG A 34 6.84 3.69 -3.25
C ARG A 34 5.94 2.87 -4.15
N VAL A 35 4.71 3.34 -4.39
CA VAL A 35 3.71 2.61 -5.18
C VAL A 35 3.12 3.55 -6.21
N ALA A 36 3.05 3.10 -7.47
CA ALA A 36 2.27 3.74 -8.50
C ALA A 36 0.84 3.18 -8.43
N VAL A 37 -0.14 4.04 -8.20
CA VAL A 37 -1.56 3.67 -8.20
C VAL A 37 -2.23 4.23 -9.43
N ASN A 38 -3.08 3.44 -10.06
CA ASN A 38 -3.86 3.81 -11.23
C ASN A 38 -5.34 3.49 -11.01
N THR A 39 -6.19 3.96 -11.91
CA THR A 39 -7.62 3.62 -11.90
C THR A 39 -7.81 2.19 -12.38
N GLY A 40 -8.67 1.43 -11.69
CA GLY A 40 -9.03 0.06 -12.11
C GLY A 40 -9.99 -0.01 -13.30
N VAL A 41 -10.47 1.15 -13.78
CA VAL A 41 -11.39 1.29 -14.92
C VAL A 41 -10.96 2.47 -15.78
N SER A 42 -11.29 2.42 -17.08
CA SER A 42 -11.01 3.49 -18.03
C SER A 42 -12.14 4.51 -18.05
N GLY A 43 -11.80 5.79 -18.19
CA GLY A 43 -12.78 6.88 -18.26
C GLY A 43 -12.13 8.26 -18.38
N GLN A 44 -12.96 9.29 -18.59
CA GLN A 44 -12.48 10.68 -18.63
C GLN A 44 -12.21 11.19 -17.21
N VAL A 45 -11.08 11.85 -17.00
CA VAL A 45 -10.71 12.47 -15.72
C VAL A 45 -11.60 13.68 -15.47
N ARG A 46 -12.43 13.59 -14.42
CA ARG A 46 -13.36 14.65 -14.02
C ARG A 46 -12.76 15.63 -13.02
N ALA A 47 -11.98 15.10 -12.08
CA ALA A 47 -11.34 15.91 -11.04
C ALA A 47 -10.04 15.28 -10.56
N ILE A 48 -9.10 16.13 -10.16
CA ILE A 48 -7.83 15.77 -9.53
C ILE A 48 -7.80 16.53 -8.20
N HIS A 49 -7.71 15.80 -7.09
CA HIS A 49 -7.82 16.35 -5.73
C HIS A 49 -6.49 16.48 -5.01
N VAL A 50 -5.39 16.13 -5.70
CA VAL A 50 -4.05 16.10 -5.09
C VAL A 50 -3.02 16.76 -5.98
N THR A 51 -1.99 17.30 -5.32
CA THR A 51 -0.82 17.89 -5.98
C THR A 51 0.46 17.23 -5.49
N PRO A 52 1.53 17.17 -6.31
CA PRO A 52 2.83 16.69 -5.86
C PRO A 52 3.33 17.42 -4.61
N GLY A 53 3.81 16.67 -3.63
CA GLY A 53 4.26 17.19 -2.32
C GLY A 53 3.18 17.22 -1.24
N GLU A 54 1.93 16.94 -1.56
CA GLU A 54 0.81 16.91 -0.61
C GLU A 54 0.80 15.62 0.21
N ALA A 55 0.39 15.71 1.48
CA ALA A 55 0.15 14.57 2.34
C ALA A 55 -1.30 14.10 2.21
N VAL A 56 -1.48 12.81 2.02
CA VAL A 56 -2.80 12.16 1.92
C VAL A 56 -2.95 11.09 2.99
N VAL A 57 -4.19 10.80 3.37
CA VAL A 57 -4.53 9.73 4.31
C VAL A 57 -5.16 8.55 3.57
N ALA A 58 -5.08 7.36 4.17
CA ALA A 58 -5.71 6.16 3.62
C ALA A 58 -7.20 6.38 3.34
N GLY A 59 -7.66 5.96 2.16
CA GLY A 59 -9.04 6.16 1.70
C GLY A 59 -9.36 7.53 1.10
N GLN A 60 -8.46 8.52 1.19
CA GLN A 60 -8.64 9.82 0.54
C GLN A 60 -8.70 9.68 -0.98
N VAL A 61 -9.68 10.34 -1.61
CA VAL A 61 -9.82 10.35 -3.07
C VAL A 61 -8.72 11.23 -3.68
N LEU A 62 -7.99 10.67 -4.63
CA LEU A 62 -6.89 11.34 -5.35
C LEU A 62 -7.35 11.89 -6.70
N VAL A 63 -8.08 11.05 -7.44
CA VAL A 63 -8.57 11.35 -8.79
C VAL A 63 -9.99 10.77 -8.93
N GLU A 64 -10.86 11.49 -9.62
CA GLU A 64 -12.19 11.02 -9.99
C GLU A 64 -12.34 10.97 -11.51
N LEU A 65 -12.83 9.84 -12.01
CA LEU A 65 -13.29 9.70 -13.38
C LEU A 65 -14.77 10.08 -13.48
N ASP A 66 -15.26 10.37 -14.69
CA ASP A 66 -16.69 10.60 -14.93
C ASP A 66 -17.49 9.31 -14.59
N PRO A 67 -18.37 9.35 -13.58
CA PRO A 67 -19.08 8.18 -13.11
C PRO A 67 -20.39 7.92 -13.87
N VAL A 68 -20.82 8.79 -14.79
CA VAL A 68 -22.18 8.77 -15.37
C VAL A 68 -22.51 7.41 -15.99
N LEU A 69 -21.63 6.86 -16.82
CA LEU A 69 -21.87 5.56 -17.47
C LEU A 69 -21.91 4.41 -16.46
N PHE A 70 -21.07 4.46 -15.44
CA PHE A 70 -21.05 3.47 -14.36
C PHE A 70 -22.31 3.54 -13.49
N GLN A 71 -22.80 4.74 -13.19
CA GLN A 71 -24.07 4.93 -12.48
C GLN A 71 -25.27 4.39 -13.28
N ILE A 72 -25.27 4.56 -14.61
CA ILE A 72 -26.31 3.98 -15.49
C ILE A 72 -26.26 2.46 -15.38
N ARG A 73 -25.07 1.84 -15.44
CA ARG A 73 -24.90 0.39 -15.30
C ARG A 73 -25.42 -0.13 -13.96
N VAL A 74 -25.12 0.56 -12.85
CA VAL A 74 -25.66 0.20 -11.53
C VAL A 74 -27.19 0.26 -11.53
N ARG A 75 -27.82 1.30 -12.12
CA ARG A 75 -29.28 1.37 -12.20
C ARG A 75 -29.87 0.26 -13.04
N GLN A 76 -29.25 -0.09 -14.17
CA GLN A 76 -29.67 -1.20 -15.02
C GLN A 76 -29.59 -2.53 -14.27
N ALA A 77 -28.45 -2.84 -13.63
CA ALA A 77 -28.25 -4.06 -12.87
C ALA A 77 -29.23 -4.16 -11.68
N ARG A 78 -29.51 -3.04 -10.98
CA ARG A 78 -30.50 -2.99 -9.90
C ARG A 78 -31.91 -3.30 -10.38
N SER A 79 -32.31 -2.77 -11.54
CA SER A 79 -33.62 -3.07 -12.11
C SER A 79 -33.76 -4.55 -12.53
N GLN A 80 -32.65 -5.13 -13.02
CA GLN A 80 -32.60 -6.54 -13.38
C GLN A 80 -32.67 -7.47 -12.15
N GLU A 81 -31.94 -7.12 -11.10
CA GLU A 81 -31.97 -7.83 -9.82
C GLU A 81 -33.38 -7.80 -9.22
N ALA A 82 -34.04 -6.63 -9.19
CA ALA A 82 -35.41 -6.50 -8.69
C ALA A 82 -36.44 -7.34 -9.50
N LEU A 83 -36.25 -7.43 -10.82
CA LEU A 83 -37.09 -8.30 -11.67
C LEU A 83 -36.92 -9.78 -11.28
N TYR A 84 -35.68 -10.27 -11.23
CA TYR A 84 -35.42 -11.67 -10.89
C TYR A 84 -35.75 -12.02 -9.44
N ALA A 85 -35.67 -11.08 -8.50
CA ALA A 85 -36.15 -11.25 -7.15
C ALA A 85 -37.67 -11.51 -7.14
N ALA A 86 -38.46 -10.70 -7.87
CA ALA A 86 -39.90 -10.90 -7.99
C ALA A 86 -40.27 -12.22 -8.68
N GLU A 87 -39.54 -12.63 -9.72
CA GLU A 87 -39.72 -13.93 -10.39
C GLU A 87 -39.40 -15.10 -9.44
N MET A 88 -38.33 -15.00 -8.66
CA MET A 88 -37.94 -15.99 -7.67
C MET A 88 -39.02 -16.12 -6.57
N ASP A 89 -39.54 -15.01 -6.05
CA ASP A 89 -40.59 -14.99 -5.03
C ASP A 89 -41.89 -15.65 -5.58
N ALA A 90 -42.25 -15.38 -6.83
CA ALA A 90 -43.40 -16.01 -7.49
C ALA A 90 -43.22 -17.54 -7.63
N GLN A 91 -42.03 -17.98 -8.08
CA GLN A 91 -41.73 -19.42 -8.24
C GLN A 91 -41.65 -20.13 -6.87
N GLN A 92 -41.15 -19.43 -5.84
CA GLN A 92 -41.18 -19.97 -4.47
C GLN A 92 -42.61 -20.21 -3.99
N ALA A 93 -43.51 -19.24 -4.19
CA ALA A 93 -44.91 -19.37 -3.79
C ALA A 93 -45.65 -20.47 -4.58
N ASP A 94 -45.34 -20.64 -5.90
CA ASP A 94 -45.87 -21.70 -6.73
C ASP A 94 -45.37 -23.06 -6.25
N PHE A 95 -44.10 -23.23 -5.98
CA PHE A 95 -43.54 -24.47 -5.45
C PHE A 95 -44.18 -24.85 -4.10
N GLU A 96 -44.37 -23.91 -3.18
CA GLU A 96 -45.01 -24.15 -1.86
C GLU A 96 -46.44 -24.63 -2.02
N ARG A 97 -47.21 -24.08 -2.99
CA ARG A 97 -48.57 -24.51 -3.32
C ARG A 97 -48.59 -25.93 -3.88
N GLU A 98 -47.71 -26.22 -4.85
CA GLU A 98 -47.60 -27.55 -5.46
C GLU A 98 -47.12 -28.62 -4.46
N GLN A 99 -46.24 -28.23 -3.55
CA GLN A 99 -45.80 -29.09 -2.43
C GLN A 99 -46.99 -29.48 -1.52
N ALA A 100 -47.87 -28.53 -1.19
CA ALA A 100 -49.06 -28.81 -0.36
C ALA A 100 -50.03 -29.78 -1.11
N LEU A 101 -50.25 -29.59 -2.41
CA LEU A 101 -51.08 -30.48 -3.22
C LEU A 101 -50.47 -31.89 -3.34
N PHE A 102 -49.17 -31.99 -3.37
CA PHE A 102 -48.46 -33.28 -3.38
C PHE A 102 -48.64 -34.00 -2.02
N ASP A 103 -48.53 -33.28 -0.92
CA ASP A 103 -48.71 -33.84 0.43
C ASP A 103 -50.15 -34.33 0.68
N GLU A 104 -51.14 -33.71 -0.02
CA GLU A 104 -52.52 -34.16 -0.04
C GLU A 104 -52.77 -35.35 -1.00
N GLY A 105 -51.74 -35.78 -1.75
CA GLY A 105 -51.85 -36.87 -2.72
C GLY A 105 -52.48 -36.47 -4.06
N SER A 106 -52.70 -35.17 -4.29
CA SER A 106 -53.36 -34.62 -5.49
C SER A 106 -52.40 -34.31 -6.64
N LEU A 107 -51.07 -34.41 -6.42
CA LEU A 107 -50.03 -34.11 -7.41
C LEU A 107 -49.08 -35.29 -7.64
N SER A 108 -48.58 -35.43 -8.88
CA SER A 108 -47.58 -36.47 -9.19
C SER A 108 -46.17 -36.04 -8.78
N THR A 109 -45.31 -37.01 -8.42
CA THR A 109 -43.87 -36.77 -8.13
C THR A 109 -43.15 -36.09 -9.30
N VAL A 110 -43.56 -36.34 -10.54
CA VAL A 110 -42.95 -35.74 -11.74
C VAL A 110 -43.25 -34.25 -11.80
N GLN A 111 -44.51 -33.86 -11.54
CA GLN A 111 -44.90 -32.44 -11.51
C GLN A 111 -44.18 -31.67 -10.42
N LEU A 112 -44.16 -32.20 -9.20
CA LEU A 112 -43.41 -31.56 -8.11
C LEU A 112 -41.92 -31.35 -8.44
N LYS A 113 -41.27 -32.34 -9.09
CA LYS A 113 -39.88 -32.19 -9.53
C LYS A 113 -39.69 -31.12 -10.61
N LEU A 114 -40.67 -30.92 -11.49
CA LEU A 114 -40.63 -29.84 -12.47
C LEU A 114 -40.72 -28.48 -11.81
N GLU A 115 -41.58 -28.29 -10.81
CA GLU A 115 -41.68 -27.05 -10.06
C GLU A 115 -40.42 -26.80 -9.23
N GLN A 116 -39.84 -27.82 -8.60
CA GLN A 116 -38.55 -27.71 -7.93
C GLN A 116 -37.43 -27.27 -8.89
N LEU A 117 -37.43 -27.76 -10.13
CA LEU A 117 -36.48 -27.33 -11.15
C LEU A 117 -36.71 -25.85 -11.57
N SER A 118 -38.00 -25.44 -11.69
CA SER A 118 -38.37 -24.06 -12.00
C SER A 118 -37.89 -23.10 -10.92
N LEU A 119 -38.15 -23.41 -9.66
CA LEU A 119 -37.65 -22.67 -8.51
C LEU A 119 -36.10 -22.61 -8.52
N SER A 120 -35.40 -23.73 -8.75
CA SER A 120 -33.95 -23.76 -8.81
C SER A 120 -33.38 -22.85 -9.91
N ARG A 121 -34.06 -22.76 -11.05
CA ARG A 121 -33.70 -21.84 -12.14
C ARG A 121 -33.90 -20.37 -11.75
N ALA A 122 -35.04 -20.06 -11.12
CA ALA A 122 -35.32 -18.69 -10.64
C ALA A 122 -34.30 -18.23 -9.58
N LEU A 123 -33.96 -19.11 -8.63
CA LEU A 123 -32.91 -18.86 -7.64
C LEU A 123 -31.55 -18.60 -8.30
N ALA A 124 -31.17 -19.40 -9.28
CA ALA A 124 -29.91 -19.20 -10.00
C ALA A 124 -29.89 -17.88 -10.79
N ALA A 125 -31.01 -17.52 -11.44
CA ALA A 125 -31.15 -16.27 -12.18
C ALA A 125 -31.07 -15.05 -11.26
N HIS A 126 -31.76 -15.08 -10.11
CA HIS A 126 -31.65 -14.02 -9.09
C HIS A 126 -30.22 -13.90 -8.56
N THR A 127 -29.57 -15.02 -8.20
CA THR A 127 -28.17 -15.01 -7.72
C THR A 127 -27.23 -14.37 -8.76
N PHE A 128 -27.40 -14.70 -10.04
CA PHE A 128 -26.62 -14.08 -11.11
C PHE A 128 -26.85 -12.57 -11.17
N ALA A 129 -28.10 -12.11 -11.07
CA ALA A 129 -28.43 -10.69 -11.12
C ALA A 129 -27.87 -9.91 -9.90
N VAL A 130 -27.84 -10.52 -8.70
CA VAL A 130 -27.18 -9.95 -7.51
C VAL A 130 -25.69 -9.75 -7.77
N LEU A 131 -25.00 -10.75 -8.32
CA LEU A 131 -23.57 -10.65 -8.63
C LEU A 131 -23.27 -9.59 -9.71
N GLU A 132 -24.15 -9.46 -10.72
CA GLU A 132 -24.03 -8.41 -11.74
C GLU A 132 -24.21 -7.00 -11.12
N LEU A 133 -25.11 -6.84 -10.15
CA LEU A 133 -25.25 -5.59 -9.43
C LEU A 133 -24.01 -5.26 -8.59
N GLU A 134 -23.48 -6.23 -7.86
CA GLU A 134 -22.23 -6.07 -7.10
C GLU A 134 -21.05 -5.70 -8.01
N HIS A 135 -20.93 -6.36 -9.15
CA HIS A 135 -19.90 -6.05 -10.14
C HIS A 135 -20.04 -4.62 -10.69
N ALA A 136 -21.27 -4.19 -11.01
CA ALA A 136 -21.52 -2.82 -11.47
C ALA A 136 -21.18 -1.78 -10.38
N GLN A 137 -21.52 -2.05 -9.11
CA GLN A 137 -21.19 -1.19 -7.98
C GLN A 137 -19.68 -1.10 -7.77
N HIS A 138 -18.97 -2.23 -7.79
CA HIS A 138 -17.52 -2.25 -7.68
C HIS A 138 -16.84 -1.42 -8.78
N ARG A 139 -17.30 -1.56 -10.03
CA ARG A 139 -16.79 -0.76 -11.15
C ARG A 139 -17.06 0.75 -10.97
N LEU A 140 -18.18 1.12 -10.39
CA LEU A 140 -18.48 2.51 -10.04
C LEU A 140 -17.50 3.00 -8.94
N ASP A 141 -17.21 2.20 -7.94
CA ASP A 141 -16.25 2.57 -6.88
C ASP A 141 -14.83 2.77 -7.44
N LEU A 142 -14.43 1.98 -8.43
CA LEU A 142 -13.15 2.11 -9.12
C LEU A 142 -12.99 3.40 -9.94
N THR A 143 -14.10 4.17 -10.17
CA THR A 143 -14.01 5.51 -10.78
C THR A 143 -13.35 6.54 -9.85
N ARG A 144 -13.21 6.21 -8.55
CA ARG A 144 -12.55 7.04 -7.55
C ARG A 144 -11.25 6.38 -7.12
N LEU A 145 -10.15 6.88 -7.63
CA LEU A 145 -8.83 6.43 -7.20
C LEU A 145 -8.56 6.94 -5.77
N LYS A 146 -8.36 6.02 -4.83
CA LYS A 146 -8.13 6.32 -3.41
C LYS A 146 -6.72 5.93 -2.99
N ALA A 147 -6.18 6.67 -2.00
CA ALA A 147 -4.90 6.33 -1.38
C ALA A 147 -5.03 5.01 -0.58
N PRO A 148 -4.18 4.01 -0.82
CA PRO A 148 -4.25 2.73 -0.12
C PRO A 148 -3.66 2.79 1.30
N PHE A 149 -2.88 3.83 1.62
CA PHE A 149 -2.24 4.06 2.92
C PHE A 149 -1.91 5.55 3.07
N ASP A 150 -1.53 5.98 4.26
CA ASP A 150 -1.06 7.34 4.52
C ASP A 150 0.22 7.60 3.75
N ALA A 151 0.24 8.61 2.87
CA ALA A 151 1.32 8.80 1.92
C ALA A 151 1.63 10.28 1.63
N TRP A 152 2.78 10.49 1.02
CA TRP A 152 3.11 11.70 0.25
C TRP A 152 2.86 11.44 -1.22
N VAL A 153 2.23 12.39 -1.90
CA VAL A 153 2.11 12.38 -3.36
C VAL A 153 3.45 12.80 -3.95
N ILE A 154 4.11 11.91 -4.68
CA ILE A 154 5.39 12.21 -5.32
C ILE A 154 5.16 12.84 -6.70
N GLU A 155 4.27 12.23 -7.47
CA GLU A 155 4.01 12.61 -8.85
C GLU A 155 2.59 12.19 -9.24
N SER A 156 1.97 12.92 -10.17
CA SER A 156 0.72 12.54 -10.82
C SER A 156 0.83 12.80 -12.31
N SER A 157 0.53 11.80 -13.13
CA SER A 157 0.45 11.91 -14.58
C SER A 157 -0.98 12.06 -15.10
N PHE A 158 -1.97 12.20 -14.20
CA PHE A 158 -3.34 12.48 -14.60
C PHE A 158 -3.49 13.94 -15.04
N GLU A 159 -4.26 14.15 -16.11
CA GLU A 159 -4.62 15.47 -16.63
C GLU A 159 -6.14 15.62 -16.64
N LEU A 160 -6.62 16.78 -16.19
CA LEU A 160 -8.05 17.08 -16.16
C LEU A 160 -8.63 17.07 -17.58
N GLY A 161 -9.73 16.34 -17.78
CA GLY A 161 -10.38 16.18 -19.08
C GLY A 161 -9.75 15.14 -19.99
N ALA A 162 -8.55 14.64 -19.70
CA ALA A 162 -7.93 13.55 -20.45
C ALA A 162 -8.66 12.22 -20.24
N TYR A 163 -8.49 11.29 -21.17
CA TYR A 163 -9.00 9.92 -21.02
C TYR A 163 -7.94 9.03 -20.40
N ALA A 164 -8.21 8.52 -19.20
CA ALA A 164 -7.36 7.54 -18.52
C ALA A 164 -7.78 6.13 -18.96
N ALA A 165 -6.88 5.42 -19.62
CA ALA A 165 -7.07 4.03 -20.01
C ALA A 165 -6.36 3.13 -19.00
N SER A 166 -7.11 2.26 -18.31
CA SER A 166 -6.58 1.34 -17.28
C SER A 166 -5.76 0.18 -17.87
N ASP A 167 -5.99 -0.15 -19.13
CA ASP A 167 -5.36 -1.23 -19.90
C ASP A 167 -4.27 -0.74 -20.86
N ALA A 168 -3.88 0.53 -20.79
CA ALA A 168 -2.79 1.06 -21.59
C ALA A 168 -1.44 0.47 -21.17
N GLU A 169 -0.48 0.39 -22.09
CA GLU A 169 0.90 -0.02 -21.79
C GLU A 169 1.56 0.89 -20.73
N ALA A 170 1.20 2.18 -20.72
CA ALA A 170 1.61 3.15 -19.71
C ALA A 170 0.37 3.89 -19.18
N PRO A 171 -0.36 3.34 -18.21
CA PRO A 171 -1.54 3.99 -17.66
C PRO A 171 -1.17 5.24 -16.86
N ALA A 172 -2.08 6.19 -16.79
CA ALA A 172 -1.93 7.34 -15.90
C ALA A 172 -1.87 6.86 -14.44
N THR A 173 -0.91 7.39 -13.67
CA THR A 173 -0.64 6.97 -12.29
C THR A 173 -0.47 8.16 -11.36
N VAL A 174 -0.78 7.92 -10.07
CA VAL A 174 -0.29 8.74 -8.96
C VAL A 174 0.77 7.92 -8.23
N ILE A 175 1.97 8.49 -8.09
CA ILE A 175 3.06 7.86 -7.35
C ILE A 175 2.97 8.31 -5.90
N LEU A 176 2.78 7.35 -5.01
CA LEU A 176 2.66 7.54 -3.58
C LEU A 176 3.89 6.98 -2.86
N ALA A 177 4.36 7.70 -1.84
CA ALA A 177 5.39 7.23 -0.93
C ALA A 177 4.84 7.16 0.50
N GLU A 178 5.10 6.07 1.21
CA GLU A 178 4.63 5.84 2.58
C GLU A 178 5.11 6.96 3.50
N ARG A 179 4.17 7.52 4.30
CA ARG A 179 4.45 8.60 5.24
C ARG A 179 4.88 8.04 6.59
N GLY A 180 5.91 8.64 7.17
CA GLY A 180 6.37 8.31 8.52
C GLY A 180 7.39 7.20 8.59
N VAL A 181 7.60 6.43 7.51
CA VAL A 181 8.57 5.34 7.45
C VAL A 181 9.55 5.57 6.31
N TYR A 182 10.82 5.47 6.61
CA TYR A 182 11.91 5.71 5.67
C TYR A 182 12.87 4.53 5.61
N ALA A 183 13.59 4.43 4.51
CA ALA A 183 14.68 3.49 4.33
C ALA A 183 16.00 4.26 4.18
N ALA A 184 17.02 3.86 4.94
CA ALA A 184 18.39 4.28 4.68
C ALA A 184 19.09 3.18 3.87
N HIS A 185 19.55 3.52 2.69
CA HIS A 185 20.29 2.64 1.79
C HIS A 185 21.79 2.95 1.92
N LEU A 186 22.57 1.95 2.20
CA LEU A 186 24.01 2.04 2.27
C LEU A 186 24.66 0.82 1.61
N LEU A 187 25.90 0.98 1.18
CA LEU A 187 26.71 -0.12 0.64
C LEU A 187 27.67 -0.61 1.73
N ALA A 188 27.65 -1.90 1.98
CA ALA A 188 28.55 -2.59 2.88
C ALA A 188 29.48 -3.52 2.10
N ASP A 189 30.69 -3.69 2.57
CA ASP A 189 31.56 -4.77 2.09
C ASP A 189 30.99 -6.14 2.50
N ARG A 190 31.57 -7.21 1.96
CA ARG A 190 31.10 -8.57 2.24
C ARG A 190 31.16 -8.92 3.74
N ALA A 191 32.21 -8.49 4.45
CA ALA A 191 32.40 -8.85 5.84
C ALA A 191 31.33 -8.20 6.73
N LEU A 192 31.03 -6.93 6.47
CA LEU A 192 30.00 -6.19 7.17
C LEU A 192 28.58 -6.62 6.77
N ALA A 193 28.35 -6.90 5.48
CA ALA A 193 27.07 -7.41 4.98
C ALA A 193 26.67 -8.74 5.68
N ASN A 194 27.63 -9.61 5.95
CA ASN A 194 27.40 -10.86 6.69
C ASN A 194 27.09 -10.65 8.19
N ARG A 195 27.52 -9.53 8.77
CA ARG A 195 27.22 -9.17 10.17
C ARG A 195 25.89 -8.47 10.35
N LEU A 196 25.42 -7.73 9.31
CA LEU A 196 24.19 -6.98 9.34
C LEU A 196 23.01 -7.84 8.91
N VAL A 197 22.54 -8.67 9.83
CA VAL A 197 21.35 -9.51 9.62
C VAL A 197 20.07 -8.73 9.88
N ALA A 198 18.98 -9.13 9.23
CA ALA A 198 17.66 -8.53 9.44
C ALA A 198 17.29 -8.55 10.93
N GLY A 199 16.74 -7.43 11.41
CA GLY A 199 16.41 -7.22 12.83
C GLY A 199 17.53 -6.58 13.67
N THR A 200 18.76 -6.44 13.16
CA THR A 200 19.84 -5.75 13.89
C THR A 200 19.45 -4.29 14.13
N ALA A 201 19.49 -3.87 15.40
CA ALA A 201 19.23 -2.47 15.78
C ALA A 201 20.44 -1.59 15.45
N VAL A 202 20.18 -0.44 14.84
CA VAL A 202 21.20 0.55 14.44
C VAL A 202 20.70 1.96 14.71
N THR A 203 21.59 2.94 14.71
CA THR A 203 21.20 4.34 14.80
C THR A 203 21.45 5.05 13.48
N VAL A 204 20.37 5.61 12.90
CA VAL A 204 20.45 6.40 11.66
C VAL A 204 20.54 7.87 12.02
N ARG A 205 21.53 8.57 11.51
CA ARG A 205 21.72 10.02 11.67
C ARG A 205 21.39 10.74 10.37
N VAL A 206 20.42 11.66 10.43
CA VAL A 206 20.00 12.48 9.28
C VAL A 206 19.97 13.94 9.72
N SER A 207 20.71 14.80 9.05
CA SER A 207 20.74 16.25 9.35
C SER A 207 20.96 16.57 10.84
N GLY A 208 21.82 15.79 11.53
CA GLY A 208 22.14 15.97 12.96
C GLY A 208 21.14 15.32 13.93
N GLN A 209 20.00 14.81 13.47
CA GLN A 209 19.04 14.05 14.30
C GLN A 209 19.36 12.56 14.28
N ARG A 210 19.09 11.88 15.40
CA ARG A 210 19.28 10.43 15.55
C ARG A 210 17.93 9.72 15.57
N PHE A 211 17.82 8.65 14.81
CA PHE A 211 16.64 7.80 14.72
C PHE A 211 17.03 6.36 15.02
N ALA A 212 16.23 5.69 15.84
CA ALA A 212 16.37 4.24 16.01
C ALA A 212 15.89 3.55 14.73
N GLY A 213 16.74 2.71 14.16
CA GLY A 213 16.44 1.94 12.96
C GLY A 213 16.74 0.48 13.15
N THR A 214 16.21 -0.34 12.26
CA THR A 214 16.47 -1.78 12.18
C THR A 214 16.87 -2.17 10.77
N VAL A 215 17.83 -3.07 10.66
CA VAL A 215 18.21 -3.65 9.37
C VAL A 215 16.99 -4.43 8.83
N ALA A 216 16.43 -3.99 7.71
CA ALA A 216 15.32 -4.66 7.04
C ALA A 216 15.81 -5.84 6.18
N GLY A 217 17.00 -5.69 5.61
CA GLY A 217 17.63 -6.74 4.82
C GLY A 217 18.96 -6.29 4.21
N THR A 218 19.72 -7.28 3.78
CA THR A 218 20.99 -7.08 3.06
C THR A 218 20.91 -7.80 1.72
N GLY A 219 21.28 -7.11 0.64
CA GLY A 219 21.30 -7.67 -0.70
C GLY A 219 22.22 -8.91 -0.79
N LEU A 220 21.79 -9.88 -1.58
CA LEU A 220 22.56 -11.11 -1.79
C LEU A 220 23.60 -10.97 -2.90
N GLU A 221 23.42 -9.97 -3.77
CA GLU A 221 24.31 -9.68 -4.89
C GLU A 221 24.96 -8.31 -4.71
N PRO A 222 26.22 -8.15 -5.14
CA PRO A 222 26.89 -6.86 -5.09
C PRO A 222 26.26 -5.91 -6.12
N THR A 223 26.02 -4.68 -5.70
CA THR A 223 25.52 -3.58 -6.54
C THR A 223 26.61 -2.54 -6.68
N THR A 224 26.75 -1.98 -7.88
CA THR A 224 27.69 -0.88 -8.14
C THR A 224 26.91 0.42 -8.28
N THR A 225 27.30 1.46 -7.53
CA THR A 225 26.72 2.80 -7.68
C THR A 225 27.22 3.51 -8.92
N VAL A 226 26.55 4.60 -9.30
CA VAL A 226 26.97 5.48 -10.39
C VAL A 226 28.42 5.99 -10.20
N ASP A 227 28.84 6.17 -8.94
CA ASP A 227 30.18 6.61 -8.57
C ASP A 227 31.23 5.48 -8.59
N GLY A 228 30.87 4.28 -9.05
CA GLY A 228 31.76 3.13 -9.21
C GLY A 228 32.05 2.34 -7.92
N VAL A 229 31.40 2.67 -6.80
CA VAL A 229 31.53 1.92 -5.54
C VAL A 229 30.72 0.64 -5.63
N THR A 230 31.37 -0.50 -5.41
CA THR A 230 30.72 -1.82 -5.40
C THR A 230 30.58 -2.35 -3.97
N GLY A 231 29.40 -2.80 -3.60
CA GLY A 231 29.13 -3.36 -2.28
C GLY A 231 27.76 -4.03 -2.24
N TYR A 232 27.42 -4.59 -1.09
CA TYR A 232 26.09 -5.18 -0.84
C TYR A 232 25.16 -4.10 -0.31
N LEU A 233 23.99 -3.96 -0.92
CA LEU A 233 22.97 -2.99 -0.50
C LEU A 233 22.39 -3.42 0.84
N VAL A 234 22.58 -2.61 1.88
CA VAL A 234 21.92 -2.77 3.18
C VAL A 234 20.79 -1.76 3.27
N THR A 235 19.60 -2.26 3.58
CA THR A 235 18.40 -1.44 3.78
C THR A 235 18.07 -1.40 5.27
N ILE A 236 18.02 -0.20 5.82
CA ILE A 236 17.68 0.05 7.22
C ILE A 236 16.38 0.83 7.26
N ARG A 237 15.40 0.30 7.98
CA ARG A 237 14.10 0.93 8.16
C ARG A 237 14.08 1.72 9.47
N PHE A 238 13.55 2.94 9.43
CA PHE A 238 13.37 3.79 10.60
C PHE A 238 12.14 4.68 10.45
N GLU A 239 11.66 5.22 11.57
CA GLU A 239 10.46 6.06 11.60
C GLU A 239 10.84 7.52 11.87
N SER A 240 10.13 8.45 11.19
CA SER A 240 10.22 9.88 11.46
C SER A 240 8.89 10.56 11.18
N ARG A 241 8.44 11.40 12.10
CA ARG A 241 7.26 12.25 11.90
C ARG A 241 7.52 13.42 10.95
N ALA A 242 8.76 13.86 10.87
CA ALA A 242 9.17 14.93 9.96
C ALA A 242 9.34 14.38 8.55
N LEU A 243 8.98 15.18 7.54
CA LEU A 243 9.27 14.85 6.15
C LEU A 243 10.80 14.87 5.91
N ILE A 244 11.32 13.74 5.50
CA ILE A 244 12.69 13.59 5.01
C ILE A 244 12.61 13.33 3.52
N ARG A 245 13.27 14.14 2.70
CA ARG A 245 13.25 13.94 1.24
C ARG A 245 14.17 12.80 0.85
N ALA A 246 13.75 11.99 -0.13
CA ALA A 246 14.61 10.97 -0.73
C ALA A 246 15.88 11.64 -1.30
N GLY A 247 17.00 10.91 -1.27
CA GLY A 247 18.30 11.42 -1.65
C GLY A 247 19.05 12.18 -0.53
N THR A 248 18.41 12.48 0.61
CA THR A 248 19.09 13.10 1.75
C THR A 248 20.21 12.19 2.26
N PRO A 249 21.46 12.71 2.43
CA PRO A 249 22.56 11.92 2.98
C PRO A 249 22.28 11.55 4.43
N CYS A 250 22.68 10.36 4.82
CA CYS A 250 22.61 9.86 6.18
C CYS A 250 23.89 9.14 6.58
N ALA A 251 24.12 9.04 7.88
CA ALA A 251 25.16 8.20 8.45
C ALA A 251 24.51 7.17 9.38
N VAL A 252 25.00 5.95 9.35
CA VAL A 252 24.50 4.86 10.18
C VAL A 252 25.60 4.44 11.14
N ASP A 253 25.31 4.53 12.44
CA ASP A 253 26.16 4.02 13.49
C ASP A 253 25.79 2.56 13.75
N LEU A 254 26.78 1.68 13.61
CA LEU A 254 26.65 0.25 13.82
C LEU A 254 26.82 -0.09 15.30
N PRO A 255 26.23 -1.21 15.77
CA PRO A 255 26.37 -1.67 17.15
C PRO A 255 27.78 -2.18 17.48
#